data_17d8043e9af51a79c91949108838a635
#
_entry.id   17d8043e9af51a79c91949108838a635
#
_cell.length_a   1.000
_cell.length_b   1.000
_cell.length_c   1.000
_cell.angle_alpha   90.00
_cell.angle_beta   90.00
_cell.angle_gamma   90.00
#
_symmetry.space_group_name_H-M   'P 1'
#
loop_
_entity.id
_entity.type
_entity.pdbx_description
1 polymer ?
#
loop_
_entity_poly.entity_id
_entity_poly.type
_entity_poly.pdbx_seq_one_letter_code
_entity_poly.pdbx_strand_id
1 'polypeptide(L)'
;MKKLFVFDLDGTLAPSKSSISPEIASLLHDLLKIMKVAVISGGSWTQFEEQLLARLPSDDSFENLYLLPTCGTKMYSYSGQWSKVYAEDLTDEQRAQIISALEIALRESGVTVPRVWGEAIEDRGSQVTLSVLGQDAPLSEKEKWDPDFSKRTRIKEIVTPLLPTLSVNMGGTTSIDVTKPGIDKAYGIRKLTEQLGVTIKEMIFAGDALFVGGNDFPVQEAGVDSILVRDPSETARVIQTVLACLGDNEHQILSPGRLS
;
A
#
# COMPACT_ATOMS: atom_id res chain seq x y z
N MET A 1 18.27 -2.05 16.24
CA MET A 1 17.19 -1.07 16.47
C MET A 1 16.40 -0.91 15.18
N LYS A 2 15.08 -0.77 15.22
CA LYS A 2 14.27 -0.50 14.04
C LYS A 2 14.48 0.93 13.55
N LYS A 3 14.62 1.11 12.23
CA LYS A 3 14.91 2.40 11.58
C LYS A 3 13.80 2.86 10.63
N LEU A 4 12.98 1.92 10.14
CA LEU A 4 11.94 2.17 9.16
C LEU A 4 10.67 1.44 9.55
N PHE A 5 9.58 2.16 9.67
CA PHE A 5 8.25 1.57 9.79
C PHE A 5 7.57 1.61 8.43
N VAL A 6 7.15 0.45 7.93
CA VAL A 6 6.45 0.31 6.66
C VAL A 6 4.99 -0.03 6.93
N PHE A 7 4.07 0.69 6.30
CA PHE A 7 2.62 0.45 6.42
C PHE A 7 2.03 0.09 5.06
N ASP A 8 1.06 -0.81 5.07
CA ASP A 8 0.04 -0.83 4.05
C ASP A 8 -0.89 0.40 4.20
N LEU A 9 -1.67 0.72 3.17
CA LEU A 9 -2.59 1.85 3.18
C LEU A 9 -4.04 1.42 3.43
N ASP A 10 -4.62 0.64 2.50
CA ASP A 10 -6.03 0.29 2.49
C ASP A 10 -6.34 -0.85 3.48
N GLY A 11 -7.16 -0.62 4.50
CA GLY A 11 -7.43 -1.57 5.58
C GLY A 11 -6.49 -1.40 6.77
N THR A 12 -5.37 -0.73 6.59
CA THR A 12 -4.31 -0.54 7.58
C THR A 12 -4.27 0.90 8.11
N LEU A 13 -3.90 1.89 7.29
CA LEU A 13 -3.90 3.32 7.69
C LEU A 13 -5.24 3.98 7.47
N ALA A 14 -6.01 3.52 6.49
CA ALA A 14 -7.33 4.04 6.16
C ALA A 14 -8.28 2.91 5.79
N PRO A 15 -9.61 3.08 5.93
CA PRO A 15 -10.56 2.19 5.26
C PRO A 15 -10.34 2.22 3.75
N SER A 16 -10.59 1.10 3.06
CA SER A 16 -10.29 0.96 1.63
C SER A 16 -10.77 2.16 0.80
N LYS A 17 -9.85 2.74 0.05
CA LYS A 17 -10.05 3.93 -0.80
C LYS A 17 -10.70 5.12 -0.08
N SER A 18 -10.39 5.28 1.19
CA SER A 18 -10.83 6.41 2.02
C SER A 18 -9.62 7.18 2.55
N SER A 19 -9.83 8.43 2.95
CA SER A 19 -8.76 9.20 3.58
C SER A 19 -8.46 8.66 4.99
N ILE A 20 -7.21 8.82 5.42
CA ILE A 20 -6.82 8.58 6.82
C ILE A 20 -7.62 9.48 7.76
N SER A 21 -7.87 8.99 8.97
CA SER A 21 -8.55 9.79 10.01
C SER A 21 -7.61 10.88 10.56
N PRO A 22 -8.16 11.94 11.20
CA PRO A 22 -7.34 12.93 11.88
C PRO A 22 -6.43 12.33 12.97
N GLU A 23 -6.87 11.26 13.63
CA GLU A 23 -6.08 10.53 14.63
C GLU A 23 -4.86 9.87 13.98
N ILE A 24 -5.04 9.11 12.91
CA ILE A 24 -3.94 8.48 12.16
C ILE A 24 -3.00 9.56 11.60
N ALA A 25 -3.53 10.67 11.08
CA ALA A 25 -2.70 11.76 10.56
C ALA A 25 -1.79 12.35 11.65
N SER A 26 -2.33 12.62 12.83
CA SER A 26 -1.54 13.12 13.96
C SER A 26 -0.47 12.13 14.41
N LEU A 27 -0.82 10.86 14.55
CA LEU A 27 0.10 9.82 14.98
C LEU A 27 1.22 9.55 13.96
N LEU A 28 0.91 9.55 12.66
CA LEU A 28 1.91 9.45 11.61
C LEU A 28 2.86 10.65 11.61
N HIS A 29 2.31 11.87 11.77
CA HIS A 29 3.11 13.08 11.86
C HIS A 29 4.10 13.03 13.04
N ASP A 30 3.66 12.55 14.20
CA ASP A 30 4.54 12.38 15.36
C ASP A 30 5.57 11.27 15.13
N LEU A 31 5.19 10.17 14.47
CA LEU A 31 6.10 9.09 14.12
C LEU A 31 7.20 9.56 13.15
N LEU A 32 6.87 10.41 12.17
CA LEU A 32 7.80 10.98 11.21
C LEU A 32 8.89 11.84 11.85
N LYS A 33 8.64 12.41 13.04
CA LYS A 33 9.65 13.18 13.78
C LYS A 33 10.74 12.32 14.41
N ILE A 34 10.48 11.04 14.63
CA ILE A 34 11.37 10.14 15.37
C ILE A 34 11.94 9.00 14.54
N MET A 35 11.33 8.64 13.40
CA MET A 35 11.83 7.59 12.53
C MET A 35 11.33 7.74 11.09
N LYS A 36 11.99 7.02 10.18
CA LYS A 36 11.54 6.93 8.78
C LYS A 36 10.26 6.10 8.70
N VAL A 37 9.34 6.53 7.84
CA VAL A 37 8.10 5.84 7.52
C VAL A 37 8.01 5.60 6.03
N ALA A 38 7.57 4.43 5.61
CA ALA A 38 7.20 4.15 4.24
C ALA A 38 5.74 3.67 4.18
N VAL A 39 5.02 4.05 3.14
CA VAL A 39 3.67 3.52 2.87
C VAL A 39 3.69 2.84 1.52
N ILE A 40 3.26 1.58 1.47
CA ILE A 40 3.24 0.75 0.26
C ILE A 40 1.83 0.25 -0.02
N SER A 41 1.33 0.49 -1.22
CA SER A 41 -0.01 0.05 -1.64
C SER A 41 -0.03 -0.27 -3.13
N GLY A 42 -0.99 -1.09 -3.57
CA GLY A 42 -1.32 -1.27 -4.98
C GLY A 42 -1.92 -0.02 -5.63
N GLY A 43 -2.31 0.98 -4.83
CA GLY A 43 -2.92 2.24 -5.29
C GLY A 43 -2.01 3.09 -6.19
N SER A 44 -2.63 4.01 -6.95
CA SER A 44 -1.92 5.00 -7.78
C SER A 44 -1.35 6.15 -6.94
N TRP A 45 -0.50 6.98 -7.53
CA TRP A 45 0.02 8.19 -6.89
C TRP A 45 -1.11 9.13 -6.44
N THR A 46 -2.11 9.37 -7.29
CA THR A 46 -3.29 10.20 -6.97
C THR A 46 -4.00 9.69 -5.72
N GLN A 47 -4.08 8.37 -5.55
CA GLN A 47 -4.68 7.76 -4.37
C GLN A 47 -3.90 8.10 -3.09
N PHE A 48 -2.56 8.11 -3.15
CA PHE A 48 -1.74 8.56 -2.03
C PHE A 48 -1.90 10.06 -1.74
N GLU A 49 -2.02 10.89 -2.77
CA GLU A 49 -2.28 12.32 -2.59
C GLU A 49 -3.61 12.56 -1.86
N GLU A 50 -4.69 11.91 -2.30
CA GLU A 50 -6.04 12.12 -1.76
C GLU A 50 -6.26 11.47 -0.39
N GLN A 51 -5.73 10.24 -0.20
CA GLN A 51 -6.00 9.48 1.01
C GLN A 51 -5.06 9.84 2.16
N LEU A 52 -3.80 10.14 1.85
CA LEU A 52 -2.74 10.32 2.85
C LEU A 52 -2.26 11.78 2.90
N LEU A 53 -1.68 12.30 1.82
CA LEU A 53 -0.97 13.58 1.83
C LEU A 53 -1.91 14.76 2.09
N ALA A 54 -3.12 14.75 1.55
CA ALA A 54 -4.13 15.79 1.78
C ALA A 54 -4.58 15.92 3.26
N ARG A 55 -4.19 14.96 4.11
CA ARG A 55 -4.58 14.91 5.53
C ARG A 55 -3.40 15.11 6.48
N LEU A 56 -2.19 14.96 6.00
CA LEU A 56 -0.98 15.18 6.80
C LEU A 56 -0.60 16.67 6.81
N PRO A 57 -0.08 17.19 7.93
CA PRO A 57 0.56 18.50 7.94
C PRO A 57 1.74 18.54 6.97
N SER A 58 1.78 19.54 6.09
CA SER A 58 2.88 19.69 5.13
C SER A 58 4.01 20.48 5.78
N ASP A 59 5.02 19.78 6.28
CA ASP A 59 6.21 20.34 6.89
C ASP A 59 7.46 19.46 6.60
N ASP A 60 8.60 19.82 7.21
CA ASP A 60 9.87 19.14 6.99
C ASP A 60 9.88 17.67 7.44
N SER A 61 8.91 17.22 8.23
CA SER A 61 8.79 15.80 8.62
C SER A 61 8.58 14.87 7.42
N PHE A 62 8.08 15.40 6.30
CA PHE A 62 7.94 14.65 5.05
C PHE A 62 9.26 14.14 4.47
N GLU A 63 10.42 14.68 4.87
CA GLU A 63 11.73 14.13 4.50
C GLU A 63 11.96 12.71 5.00
N ASN A 64 11.20 12.29 6.03
CA ASN A 64 11.19 10.93 6.55
C ASN A 64 10.08 10.05 5.97
N LEU A 65 9.25 10.57 5.04
CA LEU A 65 8.15 9.82 4.44
C LEU A 65 8.49 9.37 3.02
N TYR A 66 8.32 8.07 2.78
CA TYR A 66 8.54 7.41 1.49
C TYR A 66 7.25 6.77 1.03
N LEU A 67 6.85 7.04 -0.22
CA LEU A 67 5.59 6.54 -0.76
C LEU A 67 5.87 5.59 -1.93
N LEU A 68 5.30 4.39 -1.84
CA LEU A 68 5.50 3.31 -2.80
C LEU A 68 4.16 2.88 -3.42
N PRO A 69 3.62 3.67 -4.37
CA PRO A 69 2.45 3.25 -5.14
C PRO A 69 2.76 2.04 -6.03
N THR A 70 1.72 1.37 -6.49
CA THR A 70 1.79 0.20 -7.39
C THR A 70 2.74 -0.89 -6.87
N CYS A 71 2.61 -1.23 -5.59
CA CYS A 71 3.43 -2.23 -4.89
C CYS A 71 4.94 -1.94 -4.94
N GLY A 72 5.33 -0.66 -5.03
CA GLY A 72 6.74 -0.26 -5.05
C GLY A 72 7.42 -0.28 -6.43
N THR A 73 6.67 -0.38 -7.53
CA THR A 73 7.21 -0.15 -8.88
C THR A 73 7.50 1.32 -9.14
N LYS A 74 6.98 2.18 -8.27
CA LYS A 74 7.32 3.61 -8.18
C LYS A 74 7.67 3.94 -6.75
N MET A 75 8.56 4.91 -6.57
CA MET A 75 8.90 5.46 -5.27
C MET A 75 8.95 6.97 -5.35
N TYR A 76 8.38 7.60 -4.35
CA TYR A 76 8.42 9.05 -4.17
C TYR A 76 9.03 9.38 -2.81
N SER A 77 9.81 10.46 -2.79
CA SER A 77 10.39 11.07 -1.59
C SER A 77 10.18 12.57 -1.61
N TYR A 78 10.28 13.19 -0.45
CA TYR A 78 10.14 14.62 -0.27
C TYR A 78 11.50 15.27 0.02
N SER A 79 11.77 16.40 -0.68
CA SER A 79 12.89 17.30 -0.41
C SER A 79 12.45 18.72 -0.82
N GLY A 80 11.67 19.36 0.05
CA GLY A 80 10.99 20.61 -0.27
C GLY A 80 9.80 20.47 -1.24
N GLN A 81 9.81 19.43 -2.06
CA GLN A 81 8.72 19.02 -2.95
C GLN A 81 8.76 17.51 -3.16
N TRP A 82 7.60 16.91 -3.50
CA TRP A 82 7.53 15.51 -3.88
C TRP A 82 8.23 15.26 -5.21
N SER A 83 9.10 14.28 -5.25
CA SER A 83 9.82 13.86 -6.45
C SER A 83 9.77 12.34 -6.61
N LYS A 84 9.64 11.91 -7.87
CA LYS A 84 9.70 10.50 -8.22
C LYS A 84 11.16 10.04 -8.24
N VAL A 85 11.52 9.13 -7.33
CA VAL A 85 12.87 8.55 -7.24
C VAL A 85 13.12 7.60 -8.41
N TYR A 86 12.14 6.73 -8.69
CA TYR A 86 12.14 5.85 -9.85
C TYR A 86 10.70 5.47 -10.26
N ALA A 87 10.57 4.97 -11.51
CA ALA A 87 9.38 4.29 -12.00
C ALA A 87 9.79 3.15 -12.95
N GLU A 88 9.16 2.00 -12.82
CA GLU A 88 9.36 0.83 -13.68
C GLU A 88 8.13 0.59 -14.54
N ASP A 89 7.83 1.57 -15.40
CA ASP A 89 6.62 1.55 -16.21
C ASP A 89 6.61 0.37 -17.22
N LEU A 90 5.42 -0.09 -17.55
CA LEU A 90 5.12 -0.96 -18.68
C LEU A 90 5.28 -0.18 -19.97
N THR A 91 5.55 -0.87 -21.09
CA THR A 91 5.50 -0.20 -22.41
C THR A 91 4.07 0.10 -22.82
N ASP A 92 3.89 1.01 -23.78
CA ASP A 92 2.56 1.35 -24.31
C ASP A 92 1.86 0.11 -24.88
N GLU A 93 2.62 -0.75 -25.59
CA GLU A 93 2.12 -2.00 -26.15
C GLU A 93 1.67 -2.97 -25.06
N GLN A 94 2.46 -3.09 -23.97
CA GLN A 94 2.08 -3.94 -22.83
C GLN A 94 0.80 -3.42 -22.16
N ARG A 95 0.67 -2.13 -21.95
CA ARG A 95 -0.54 -1.54 -21.35
C ARG A 95 -1.77 -1.78 -22.22
N ALA A 96 -1.66 -1.54 -23.53
CA ALA A 96 -2.76 -1.80 -24.48
C ALA A 96 -3.16 -3.29 -24.51
N GLN A 97 -2.19 -4.20 -24.50
CA GLN A 97 -2.44 -5.64 -24.43
C GLN A 97 -3.15 -6.04 -23.14
N ILE A 98 -2.73 -5.48 -22.00
CA ILE A 98 -3.35 -5.76 -20.69
C ILE A 98 -4.81 -5.28 -20.69
N ILE A 99 -5.06 -4.04 -21.12
CA ILE A 99 -6.41 -3.47 -21.16
C ILE A 99 -7.33 -4.38 -22.01
N SER A 100 -6.89 -4.76 -23.20
CA SER A 100 -7.66 -5.66 -24.08
C SER A 100 -7.93 -7.02 -23.41
N ALA A 101 -6.93 -7.61 -22.75
CA ALA A 101 -7.09 -8.90 -22.06
C ALA A 101 -8.08 -8.81 -20.87
N LEU A 102 -8.05 -7.72 -20.11
CA LEU A 102 -8.98 -7.49 -19.01
C LEU A 102 -10.43 -7.30 -19.51
N GLU A 103 -10.63 -6.58 -20.60
CA GLU A 103 -11.95 -6.41 -21.23
C GLU A 103 -12.52 -7.74 -21.75
N ILE A 104 -11.68 -8.55 -22.40
CA ILE A 104 -12.06 -9.91 -22.85
C ILE A 104 -12.48 -10.76 -21.66
N ALA A 105 -11.64 -10.83 -20.64
CA ALA A 105 -11.89 -11.66 -19.48
C ALA A 105 -13.14 -11.24 -18.69
N LEU A 106 -13.36 -9.95 -18.52
CA LEU A 106 -14.58 -9.45 -17.87
C LEU A 106 -15.85 -9.91 -18.63
N ARG A 107 -15.83 -9.78 -19.95
CA ARG A 107 -16.94 -10.22 -20.81
C ARG A 107 -17.14 -11.73 -20.78
N GLU A 108 -16.07 -12.52 -20.91
CA GLU A 108 -16.14 -13.98 -21.02
C GLU A 108 -16.34 -14.68 -19.66
N SER A 109 -16.00 -14.01 -18.55
CA SER A 109 -16.23 -14.56 -17.22
C SER A 109 -17.69 -14.84 -16.89
N GLY A 110 -18.62 -14.15 -17.55
CA GLY A 110 -20.05 -14.19 -17.21
C GLY A 110 -20.36 -13.64 -15.82
N VAL A 111 -19.41 -12.92 -15.22
CA VAL A 111 -19.62 -12.26 -13.94
C VAL A 111 -20.57 -11.09 -14.11
N THR A 112 -21.67 -11.12 -13.35
CA THR A 112 -22.64 -10.02 -13.36
C THR A 112 -22.11 -8.82 -12.60
N VAL A 113 -22.06 -7.67 -13.28
CA VAL A 113 -21.72 -6.38 -12.69
C VAL A 113 -22.98 -5.51 -12.69
N PRO A 114 -23.66 -5.37 -11.55
CA PRO A 114 -24.95 -4.68 -11.50
C PRO A 114 -24.82 -3.17 -11.76
N ARG A 115 -23.70 -2.60 -11.40
CA ARG A 115 -23.39 -1.19 -11.60
C ARG A 115 -21.87 -0.99 -11.55
N VAL A 116 -21.38 -0.01 -12.33
CA VAL A 116 -19.99 0.45 -12.29
C VAL A 116 -19.98 1.89 -11.82
N TRP A 117 -19.10 2.20 -10.86
CA TRP A 117 -18.90 3.53 -10.30
C TRP A 117 -17.52 4.05 -10.71
N GLY A 118 -17.47 5.08 -11.54
CA GLY A 118 -16.23 5.59 -12.12
C GLY A 118 -15.62 4.61 -13.14
N GLU A 119 -14.32 4.73 -13.36
CA GLU A 119 -13.59 3.88 -14.30
C GLU A 119 -13.38 2.47 -13.75
N ALA A 120 -13.60 1.47 -14.60
CA ALA A 120 -13.35 0.08 -14.25
C ALA A 120 -11.88 -0.32 -14.46
N ILE A 121 -11.23 0.16 -15.53
CA ILE A 121 -9.82 -0.14 -15.84
C ILE A 121 -9.02 1.15 -15.70
N GLU A 122 -8.01 1.11 -14.85
CA GLU A 122 -7.10 2.24 -14.57
C GLU A 122 -5.67 1.86 -15.00
N ASP A 123 -5.09 2.65 -15.90
CA ASP A 123 -3.68 2.56 -16.27
C ASP A 123 -2.84 3.42 -15.31
N ARG A 124 -2.03 2.75 -14.48
CA ARG A 124 -1.12 3.37 -13.51
C ARG A 124 0.32 3.44 -14.01
N GLY A 125 0.55 3.20 -15.30
CA GLY A 125 1.86 3.17 -15.94
C GLY A 125 2.63 1.87 -15.70
N SER A 126 2.98 1.55 -14.47
CA SER A 126 3.68 0.31 -14.07
C SER A 126 2.74 -0.85 -13.71
N GLN A 127 1.47 -0.59 -13.64
CA GLN A 127 0.38 -1.51 -13.32
C GLN A 127 -0.88 -1.10 -14.07
N VAL A 128 -1.66 -2.07 -14.55
CA VAL A 128 -3.03 -1.82 -15.01
C VAL A 128 -3.97 -2.58 -14.09
N THR A 129 -4.97 -1.87 -13.56
CA THR A 129 -5.92 -2.39 -12.57
C THR A 129 -7.32 -2.45 -13.14
N LEU A 130 -7.95 -3.62 -13.08
CA LEU A 130 -9.40 -3.77 -13.25
C LEU A 130 -10.06 -3.72 -11.87
N SER A 131 -10.84 -2.68 -11.59
CA SER A 131 -11.78 -2.65 -10.45
C SER A 131 -13.17 -2.96 -10.98
N VAL A 132 -13.65 -4.18 -10.76
CA VAL A 132 -14.86 -4.69 -11.45
C VAL A 132 -16.11 -3.85 -11.16
N LEU A 133 -16.24 -3.29 -9.96
CA LEU A 133 -17.31 -2.34 -9.63
C LEU A 133 -16.95 -0.88 -9.92
N GLY A 134 -15.79 -0.61 -10.52
CA GLY A 134 -15.26 0.74 -10.70
C GLY A 134 -14.50 1.27 -9.49
N GLN A 135 -13.65 2.28 -9.72
CA GLN A 135 -12.78 2.85 -8.68
C GLN A 135 -13.57 3.48 -7.53
N ASP A 136 -14.70 4.14 -7.84
CA ASP A 136 -15.51 4.93 -6.91
C ASP A 136 -16.65 4.15 -6.24
N ALA A 137 -16.67 2.82 -6.37
CA ALA A 137 -17.72 2.00 -5.76
C ALA A 137 -17.70 2.15 -4.22
N PRO A 138 -18.89 2.28 -3.58
CA PRO A 138 -18.99 2.33 -2.13
C PRO A 138 -18.38 1.09 -1.47
N LEU A 139 -17.72 1.25 -0.31
CA LEU A 139 -17.09 0.16 0.43
C LEU A 139 -18.07 -0.99 0.71
N SER A 140 -19.29 -0.66 1.14
CA SER A 140 -20.34 -1.62 1.42
C SER A 140 -20.76 -2.48 0.21
N GLU A 141 -20.61 -1.96 -1.01
CA GLU A 141 -20.86 -2.71 -2.24
C GLU A 141 -19.65 -3.58 -2.60
N LYS A 142 -18.44 -3.06 -2.41
CA LYS A 142 -17.20 -3.81 -2.64
C LYS A 142 -17.09 -5.04 -1.75
N GLU A 143 -17.37 -4.90 -0.45
CA GLU A 143 -17.30 -5.99 0.52
C GLU A 143 -18.29 -7.13 0.24
N LYS A 144 -19.49 -6.79 -0.26
CA LYS A 144 -20.53 -7.76 -0.58
C LYS A 144 -20.34 -8.47 -1.92
N TRP A 145 -19.59 -7.86 -2.83
CA TRP A 145 -19.57 -8.30 -4.23
C TRP A 145 -18.85 -9.63 -4.44
N ASP A 146 -17.70 -9.84 -3.79
CA ASP A 146 -16.85 -11.02 -3.99
C ASP A 146 -16.19 -11.48 -2.68
N PRO A 147 -16.98 -11.80 -1.64
CA PRO A 147 -16.45 -12.10 -0.30
C PRO A 147 -15.68 -13.43 -0.26
N ASP A 148 -15.93 -14.34 -1.20
CA ASP A 148 -15.28 -15.65 -1.32
C ASP A 148 -14.22 -15.72 -2.43
N PHE A 149 -13.89 -14.59 -3.05
CA PHE A 149 -12.94 -14.46 -4.17
C PHE A 149 -13.31 -15.21 -5.45
N SER A 150 -14.44 -15.87 -5.52
CA SER A 150 -14.81 -16.76 -6.63
C SER A 150 -14.94 -16.02 -7.96
N LYS A 151 -15.50 -14.79 -7.96
CA LYS A 151 -15.69 -13.99 -9.18
C LYS A 151 -14.37 -13.51 -9.75
N ARG A 152 -13.48 -12.98 -8.91
CA ARG A 152 -12.15 -12.54 -9.34
C ARG A 152 -11.26 -13.70 -9.75
N THR A 153 -11.35 -14.83 -9.06
CA THR A 153 -10.64 -16.05 -9.47
C THR A 153 -11.00 -16.43 -10.89
N ARG A 154 -12.30 -16.45 -11.22
CA ARG A 154 -12.77 -16.77 -12.57
C ARG A 154 -12.25 -15.79 -13.63
N ILE A 155 -12.25 -14.48 -13.35
CA ILE A 155 -11.69 -13.48 -14.28
C ILE A 155 -10.18 -13.69 -14.43
N LYS A 156 -9.46 -13.90 -13.32
CA LYS A 156 -8.03 -14.16 -13.30
C LYS A 156 -7.63 -15.37 -14.13
N GLU A 157 -8.39 -16.47 -14.04
CA GLU A 157 -8.17 -17.69 -14.82
C GLU A 157 -8.25 -17.46 -16.33
N ILE A 158 -9.09 -16.51 -16.77
CA ILE A 158 -9.20 -16.13 -18.18
C ILE A 158 -8.08 -15.17 -18.58
N VAL A 159 -7.74 -14.17 -17.76
CA VAL A 159 -6.69 -13.19 -18.04
C VAL A 159 -5.31 -13.83 -18.11
N THR A 160 -5.00 -14.73 -17.18
CA THR A 160 -3.64 -15.27 -17.02
C THR A 160 -3.07 -15.89 -18.31
N PRO A 161 -3.78 -16.77 -19.03
CA PRO A 161 -3.26 -17.32 -20.29
C PRO A 161 -3.15 -16.31 -21.43
N LEU A 162 -3.88 -15.18 -21.37
CA LEU A 162 -3.79 -14.10 -22.36
C LEU A 162 -2.52 -13.24 -22.16
N LEU A 163 -1.94 -13.27 -20.95
CA LEU A 163 -0.80 -12.45 -20.54
C LEU A 163 0.35 -13.30 -19.97
N PRO A 164 0.91 -14.26 -20.72
CA PRO A 164 1.82 -15.29 -20.19
C PRO A 164 3.17 -14.73 -19.66
N THR A 165 3.54 -13.50 -20.02
CA THR A 165 4.78 -12.82 -19.58
C THR A 165 4.56 -11.82 -18.45
N LEU A 166 3.34 -11.70 -17.95
CA LEU A 166 2.96 -10.75 -16.93
C LEU A 166 2.37 -11.46 -15.71
N SER A 167 2.35 -10.80 -14.57
CA SER A 167 1.73 -11.28 -13.36
C SER A 167 0.31 -10.73 -13.22
N VAL A 168 -0.64 -11.61 -12.92
CA VAL A 168 -2.05 -11.27 -12.66
C VAL A 168 -2.35 -11.58 -11.20
N ASN A 169 -2.61 -10.56 -10.40
CA ASN A 169 -2.85 -10.68 -8.96
C ASN A 169 -4.22 -10.12 -8.59
N MET A 170 -4.81 -10.65 -7.53
CA MET A 170 -5.99 -10.06 -6.91
C MET A 170 -5.54 -8.94 -5.97
N GLY A 171 -6.14 -7.75 -6.12
CA GLY A 171 -5.91 -6.59 -5.28
C GLY A 171 -7.19 -6.19 -4.54
N GLY A 172 -7.08 -5.71 -3.31
CA GLY A 172 -8.21 -5.23 -2.52
C GLY A 172 -9.42 -6.16 -2.55
N THR A 173 -10.63 -5.57 -2.54
CA THR A 173 -11.90 -6.34 -2.47
C THR A 173 -12.51 -6.68 -3.84
N THR A 174 -12.24 -5.89 -4.88
CA THR A 174 -12.88 -6.02 -6.21
C THR A 174 -11.91 -5.89 -7.37
N SER A 175 -10.60 -5.82 -7.10
CA SER A 175 -9.60 -5.49 -8.13
C SER A 175 -8.79 -6.70 -8.58
N ILE A 176 -8.33 -6.63 -9.82
CA ILE A 176 -7.31 -7.48 -10.43
C ILE A 176 -6.23 -6.55 -10.95
N ASP A 177 -5.00 -6.79 -10.52
CA ASP A 177 -3.82 -6.01 -10.86
C ASP A 177 -2.91 -6.80 -11.80
N VAL A 178 -2.51 -6.19 -12.90
CA VAL A 178 -1.57 -6.76 -13.86
C VAL A 178 -0.29 -5.95 -13.86
N THR A 179 0.83 -6.63 -13.63
CA THR A 179 2.17 -6.03 -13.48
C THR A 179 3.22 -6.87 -14.21
N LYS A 180 4.46 -6.37 -14.24
CA LYS A 180 5.62 -7.23 -14.56
C LYS A 180 5.73 -8.38 -13.55
N PRO A 181 6.36 -9.51 -13.91
CA PRO A 181 6.57 -10.62 -12.98
C PRO A 181 7.38 -10.23 -11.74
N GLY A 182 7.03 -10.81 -10.60
CA GLY A 182 7.76 -10.60 -9.35
C GLY A 182 7.46 -9.29 -8.63
N ILE A 183 6.41 -8.56 -9.06
CA ILE A 183 5.92 -7.36 -8.42
C ILE A 183 4.87 -7.75 -7.38
N ASP A 184 5.22 -7.55 -6.13
CA ASP A 184 4.42 -7.69 -4.93
C ASP A 184 4.93 -6.72 -3.86
N LYS A 185 4.37 -6.74 -2.66
CA LYS A 185 4.87 -5.84 -1.59
C LYS A 185 6.30 -6.20 -1.13
N ALA A 186 6.73 -7.46 -1.22
CA ALA A 186 8.13 -7.83 -0.96
C ALA A 186 9.09 -7.20 -1.96
N TYR A 187 8.67 -7.01 -3.21
CA TYR A 187 9.43 -6.23 -4.19
C TYR A 187 9.66 -4.80 -3.69
N GLY A 188 8.63 -4.12 -3.19
CA GLY A 188 8.76 -2.79 -2.62
C GLY A 188 9.68 -2.75 -1.40
N ILE A 189 9.65 -3.78 -0.54
CA ILE A 189 10.61 -3.92 0.58
C ILE A 189 12.05 -4.01 0.07
N ARG A 190 12.32 -4.79 -0.98
CA ARG A 190 13.67 -4.87 -1.58
C ARG A 190 14.11 -3.50 -2.11
N LYS A 191 13.21 -2.77 -2.77
CA LYS A 191 13.48 -1.40 -3.23
C LYS A 191 13.78 -0.43 -2.09
N LEU A 192 13.07 -0.51 -0.97
CA LEU A 192 13.39 0.28 0.22
C LEU A 192 14.79 -0.05 0.77
N THR A 193 15.18 -1.34 0.77
CA THR A 193 16.54 -1.75 1.16
C THR A 193 17.58 -1.13 0.24
N GLU A 194 17.36 -1.19 -1.09
CA GLU A 194 18.28 -0.63 -2.10
C GLU A 194 18.40 0.89 -2.01
N GLN A 195 17.28 1.59 -1.88
CA GLN A 195 17.24 3.05 -1.94
C GLN A 195 17.65 3.73 -0.62
N LEU A 196 17.33 3.12 0.52
CA LEU A 196 17.54 3.75 1.83
C LEU A 196 18.73 3.16 2.60
N GLY A 197 19.33 2.08 2.12
CA GLY A 197 20.40 1.37 2.84
C GLY A 197 19.94 0.75 4.17
N VAL A 198 18.63 0.54 4.36
CA VAL A 198 18.03 -0.07 5.56
C VAL A 198 17.87 -1.56 5.33
N THR A 199 18.38 -2.38 6.22
CA THR A 199 18.26 -3.83 6.11
C THR A 199 16.85 -4.31 6.51
N ILE A 200 16.43 -5.48 6.03
CA ILE A 200 15.14 -6.10 6.37
C ILE A 200 14.95 -6.20 7.91
N LYS A 201 16.02 -6.52 8.66
CA LYS A 201 15.97 -6.60 10.13
C LYS A 201 15.78 -5.26 10.84
N GLU A 202 16.04 -4.16 10.17
CA GLU A 202 15.82 -2.80 10.66
C GLU A 202 14.45 -2.25 10.29
N MET A 203 13.66 -3.02 9.53
CA MET A 203 12.28 -2.69 9.17
C MET A 203 11.29 -3.35 10.13
N ILE A 204 10.13 -2.73 10.27
CA ILE A 204 8.91 -3.30 10.83
C ILE A 204 7.77 -2.98 9.87
N PHE A 205 6.86 -3.90 9.67
CA PHE A 205 5.72 -3.74 8.78
C PHE A 205 4.41 -3.89 9.54
N ALA A 206 3.40 -3.11 9.19
CA ALA A 206 2.02 -3.32 9.62
C ALA A 206 1.10 -3.40 8.40
N GLY A 207 0.22 -4.40 8.39
CA GLY A 207 -0.74 -4.62 7.33
C GLY A 207 -1.91 -5.49 7.76
N ASP A 208 -3.04 -5.42 7.04
CA ASP A 208 -4.27 -6.15 7.36
C ASP A 208 -4.37 -7.52 6.66
N ALA A 209 -3.55 -7.76 5.64
CA ALA A 209 -3.60 -8.97 4.81
C ALA A 209 -2.37 -9.89 4.98
N LEU A 210 -1.90 -10.08 6.21
CA LEU A 210 -0.77 -10.95 6.59
C LEU A 210 -1.21 -12.42 6.77
N PHE A 211 -1.87 -12.97 5.78
CA PHE A 211 -2.29 -14.38 5.74
C PHE A 211 -1.98 -14.97 4.36
N VAL A 212 -1.90 -16.28 4.26
CA VAL A 212 -1.60 -16.98 3.00
C VAL A 212 -2.57 -16.57 1.89
N GLY A 213 -2.04 -15.96 0.83
CA GLY A 213 -2.82 -15.39 -0.27
C GLY A 213 -3.19 -13.91 -0.10
N GLY A 214 -2.94 -13.30 1.05
CA GLY A 214 -3.05 -11.86 1.27
C GLY A 214 -1.89 -11.09 0.62
N ASN A 215 -2.12 -9.85 0.22
CA ASN A 215 -1.13 -9.04 -0.49
C ASN A 215 0.02 -8.53 0.40
N ASP A 216 -0.10 -8.63 1.73
CA ASP A 216 0.94 -8.29 2.71
C ASP A 216 1.81 -9.51 3.08
N PHE A 217 1.30 -10.72 2.86
CA PHE A 217 1.98 -11.94 3.23
C PHE A 217 3.41 -12.06 2.64
N PRO A 218 3.68 -11.66 1.39
CA PRO A 218 5.03 -11.66 0.83
C PRO A 218 6.04 -10.83 1.64
N VAL A 219 5.61 -9.78 2.35
CA VAL A 219 6.51 -8.98 3.22
C VAL A 219 7.00 -9.81 4.40
N GLN A 220 6.11 -10.57 5.02
CA GLN A 220 6.45 -11.49 6.11
C GLN A 220 7.36 -12.63 5.62
N GLU A 221 7.07 -13.21 4.45
CA GLU A 221 7.93 -14.23 3.83
C GLU A 221 9.34 -13.71 3.50
N ALA A 222 9.46 -12.42 3.16
CA ALA A 222 10.76 -11.76 2.97
C ALA A 222 11.55 -11.58 4.27
N GLY A 223 10.96 -11.89 5.43
CA GLY A 223 11.59 -11.88 6.73
C GLY A 223 11.55 -10.54 7.47
N VAL A 224 10.67 -9.63 7.08
CA VAL A 224 10.37 -8.40 7.82
C VAL A 224 9.55 -8.75 9.06
N ASP A 225 9.90 -8.19 10.22
CA ASP A 225 9.07 -8.31 11.41
C ASP A 225 7.73 -7.61 11.17
N SER A 226 6.65 -8.38 11.12
CA SER A 226 5.35 -7.93 10.63
C SER A 226 4.28 -8.00 11.72
N ILE A 227 3.42 -6.99 11.76
CA ILE A 227 2.29 -6.85 12.68
C ILE A 227 1.00 -6.93 11.87
N LEU A 228 0.18 -7.96 12.15
CA LEU A 228 -1.17 -8.01 11.62
C LEU A 228 -2.04 -7.01 12.38
N VAL A 229 -2.73 -6.15 11.65
CA VAL A 229 -3.76 -5.24 12.18
C VAL A 229 -5.10 -5.55 11.51
N ARG A 230 -6.19 -5.35 12.23
CA ARG A 230 -7.54 -5.64 11.73
C ARG A 230 -8.19 -4.45 11.03
N ASP A 231 -7.77 -3.26 11.44
CA ASP A 231 -8.34 -2.00 10.99
C ASP A 231 -7.44 -0.80 11.38
N PRO A 232 -7.71 0.41 10.89
CA PRO A 232 -6.94 1.62 11.24
C PRO A 232 -6.93 1.96 12.74
N SER A 233 -7.93 1.54 13.52
CA SER A 233 -7.95 1.80 14.97
C SER A 233 -6.90 0.95 15.69
N GLU A 234 -6.66 -0.26 15.22
CA GLU A 234 -5.58 -1.09 15.74
C GLU A 234 -4.20 -0.56 15.31
N THR A 235 -4.08 -0.08 14.09
CA THR A 235 -2.87 0.61 13.60
C THR A 235 -2.55 1.84 14.47
N ALA A 236 -3.57 2.64 14.85
CA ALA A 236 -3.39 3.76 15.78
C ALA A 236 -2.75 3.32 17.09
N ARG A 237 -3.21 2.23 17.69
CA ARG A 237 -2.64 1.67 18.94
C ARG A 237 -1.20 1.19 18.75
N VAL A 238 -0.89 0.58 17.61
CA VAL A 238 0.49 0.17 17.27
C VAL A 238 1.40 1.39 17.21
N ILE A 239 1.00 2.46 16.51
CA ILE A 239 1.79 3.69 16.41
C ILE A 239 1.95 4.34 17.80
N GLN A 240 0.88 4.47 18.60
CA GLN A 240 0.92 4.99 19.96
C GLN A 240 1.91 4.20 20.83
N THR A 241 1.94 2.87 20.73
CA THR A 241 2.88 2.03 21.45
C THR A 241 4.33 2.32 21.05
N VAL A 242 4.60 2.46 19.74
CA VAL A 242 5.94 2.78 19.24
C VAL A 242 6.38 4.17 19.71
N LEU A 243 5.50 5.16 19.65
CA LEU A 243 5.77 6.52 20.13
C LEU A 243 6.09 6.50 21.64
N ALA A 244 5.33 5.77 22.45
CA ALA A 244 5.60 5.64 23.89
C ALA A 244 6.95 4.97 24.16
N CYS A 245 7.31 3.92 23.41
CA CYS A 245 8.57 3.21 23.59
C CYS A 245 9.81 3.99 23.13
N LEU A 246 9.68 4.86 22.14
CA LEU A 246 10.79 5.62 21.55
C LEU A 246 10.86 7.06 22.04
N GLY A 247 9.74 7.65 22.48
CA GLY A 247 9.65 9.03 22.94
C GLY A 247 10.27 9.29 24.32
N ASP A 248 10.45 8.27 25.15
CA ASP A 248 10.96 8.41 26.53
C ASP A 248 12.47 8.65 26.63
N ASN A 249 13.21 8.66 25.53
CA ASN A 249 14.66 8.84 25.59
C ASN A 249 15.11 10.30 25.77
N GLU A 250 14.22 11.30 25.68
CA GLU A 250 14.61 12.73 25.89
C GLU A 250 14.33 13.24 27.32
N HIS A 251 13.56 12.50 28.14
CA HIS A 251 13.19 12.96 29.50
C HIS A 251 14.00 12.33 30.64
N GLN A 252 14.95 11.44 30.39
CA GLN A 252 15.77 10.83 31.45
C GLN A 252 17.13 11.50 31.67
N ILE A 253 17.43 12.65 31.08
CA ILE A 253 18.67 13.38 31.35
C ILE A 253 18.38 14.76 31.97
N LEU A 254 17.57 14.82 33.01
CA LEU A 254 17.52 16.01 33.86
C LEU A 254 17.11 15.60 35.30
N SER A 255 18.05 15.26 36.14
CA SER A 255 18.41 15.85 37.44
C SER A 255 19.08 14.83 38.34
N PRO A 256 20.38 14.94 38.67
CA PRO A 256 20.87 14.42 39.89
C PRO A 256 20.39 15.34 41.01
N GLY A 257 19.47 14.84 41.83
CA GLY A 257 19.01 15.53 43.00
C GLY A 257 20.17 15.95 43.91
N ARG A 258 20.20 17.22 44.24
CA ARG A 258 20.96 17.66 45.42
C ARG A 258 20.26 17.16 46.66
N LEU A 259 20.92 16.21 47.34
CA LEU A 259 20.70 16.01 48.76
C LEU A 259 21.55 17.03 49.49
N SER A 260 20.90 17.90 50.21
CA SER A 260 21.45 18.68 51.33
C SER A 260 20.75 18.28 52.59
#